data_d24ae7f9038a2ea2784c8da1a1a0f38a
#
_entry.id   d24ae7f9038a2ea2784c8da1a1a0f38a
#
_cell.length_a   1.000
_cell.length_b   1.000
_cell.length_c   1.000
_cell.angle_alpha   90.00
_cell.angle_beta   90.00
_cell.angle_gamma   90.00
#
_symmetry.space_group_name_H-M   'P 1'
#
loop_
_entity.id
_entity.type
_entity.pdbx_description
1 polymer ?
#
loop_
_entity_poly.entity_id
_entity_poly.type
_entity_poly.pdbx_seq_one_letter_code
_entity_poly.pdbx_strand_id
1 'polypeptide(L)'
;MHVPAEADHDVRGVGPGWECRLPGMATHPLRRLEVRRFGPLSEADLNFSSGINVVVGDNDAGKSQLLRLLYACTAVASSKSARSRDVSTRASQRTAIASKLVGVFKPDFLGRLVTRARRRSRAEVLLAFEGIDEPVAFDFASNARSEVQVKAFPRAGIDETPVFLPSHELLAVVPGLAALYDGYDVSFDETWRDTAELLARPAIKGDRAIKGDPGAGAENIMAPIKKLLGGSIEDSGDGRFVLKRDDGVNYEGPLVSEGLRKLGMISVLVANGTLRGQGYLFWDEPEANLNPASIRALALALAGLASRGTQVFLATHSLFLLRELQMLDEAGDADIRFIGMGRSDSGEVSVQDVDDINDLDVITALEAEIEQSARYLRG
;
A
#
# COMPACT_ATOMS: atom_id res chain seq x y z
N MET A 1 -12.47 70.76 1.04
CA MET A 1 -12.76 70.91 -0.40
C MET A 1 -11.63 70.37 -1.17
N HIS A 2 -11.70 69.22 -1.63
CA HIS A 2 -11.17 68.67 -2.85
C HIS A 2 -11.19 67.15 -2.73
N VAL A 3 -12.08 66.56 -3.49
CA VAL A 3 -12.14 65.11 -3.75
C VAL A 3 -11.22 64.88 -4.95
N PRO A 4 -10.38 63.88 -4.94
CA PRO A 4 -9.88 63.32 -6.20
C PRO A 4 -10.44 61.91 -6.46
N ALA A 5 -10.70 61.75 -7.70
CA ALA A 5 -11.22 60.76 -8.57
C ALA A 5 -10.84 59.27 -8.33
N GLU A 6 -11.81 58.47 -8.72
CA GLU A 6 -11.75 57.01 -8.96
C GLU A 6 -10.58 56.65 -9.88
N ALA A 7 -9.84 55.60 -9.49
CA ALA A 7 -8.94 54.88 -10.34
C ALA A 7 -9.55 53.52 -10.68
N ASP A 8 -9.83 53.38 -11.94
CA ASP A 8 -10.24 52.19 -12.70
C ASP A 8 -9.24 51.07 -12.54
N HIS A 9 -9.57 49.93 -11.94
CA HIS A 9 -8.76 48.74 -11.93
C HIS A 9 -9.26 47.75 -12.97
N ASP A 10 -8.52 47.77 -14.07
CA ASP A 10 -8.47 46.88 -15.19
C ASP A 10 -8.40 45.38 -14.72
N VAL A 11 -9.48 44.65 -14.97
CA VAL A 11 -9.56 43.18 -14.73
C VAL A 11 -8.96 42.49 -15.94
N ARG A 12 -7.69 42.12 -15.88
CA ARG A 12 -7.06 41.22 -16.85
C ARG A 12 -6.69 39.91 -16.20
N GLY A 13 -7.37 38.84 -16.67
CA GLY A 13 -6.79 37.53 -16.92
C GLY A 13 -6.32 36.74 -15.70
N VAL A 14 -7.23 36.05 -15.06
CA VAL A 14 -6.87 34.86 -14.24
C VAL A 14 -6.55 33.74 -15.21
N GLY A 15 -5.27 33.41 -15.34
CA GLY A 15 -4.78 32.23 -16.03
C GLY A 15 -5.14 30.93 -15.29
N PRO A 16 -5.02 29.76 -15.91
CA PRO A 16 -5.59 28.51 -15.42
C PRO A 16 -4.98 28.07 -14.08
N GLY A 17 -5.86 27.82 -13.14
CA GLY A 17 -5.81 27.06 -11.91
C GLY A 17 -4.46 26.56 -11.39
N TRP A 18 -3.89 27.27 -10.42
CA TRP A 18 -3.02 26.67 -9.42
C TRP A 18 -3.94 25.95 -8.42
N GLU A 19 -4.19 24.65 -8.65
CA GLU A 19 -4.77 23.81 -7.61
C GLU A 19 -3.84 23.86 -6.39
N CYS A 20 -4.39 24.36 -5.29
CA CYS A 20 -3.73 24.45 -3.99
C CYS A 20 -3.52 22.98 -3.51
N ARG A 21 -2.38 22.37 -3.83
CA ARG A 21 -2.01 21.06 -3.27
C ARG A 21 -1.92 21.23 -1.76
N LEU A 22 -2.70 20.47 -1.04
CA LEU A 22 -2.57 20.36 0.39
C LEU A 22 -1.14 19.84 0.69
N PRO A 23 -0.37 20.49 1.57
CA PRO A 23 0.96 20.01 1.92
C PRO A 23 0.85 18.65 2.59
N GLY A 24 1.45 17.62 1.98
CA GLY A 24 1.53 16.29 2.56
C GLY A 24 1.07 15.13 1.68
N MET A 25 0.54 15.37 0.47
CA MET A 25 0.13 14.28 -0.41
C MET A 25 1.32 13.62 -1.12
N ALA A 26 1.20 12.32 -1.48
CA ALA A 26 2.12 11.65 -2.41
C ALA A 26 2.30 12.52 -3.65
N THR A 27 3.53 12.61 -4.17
CA THR A 27 3.81 13.48 -5.32
C THR A 27 3.01 13.03 -6.54
N HIS A 28 2.80 11.72 -6.67
CA HIS A 28 2.06 11.09 -7.77
C HIS A 28 1.18 9.95 -7.24
N PRO A 29 0.04 10.25 -6.54
CA PRO A 29 -0.86 9.19 -6.07
C PRO A 29 -1.32 8.28 -7.21
N LEU A 30 -1.52 7.01 -6.92
CA LEU A 30 -2.25 6.10 -7.80
C LEU A 30 -3.68 6.63 -7.92
N ARG A 31 -4.13 6.83 -9.14
CA ARG A 31 -5.45 7.41 -9.42
C ARG A 31 -6.46 6.38 -9.90
N ARG A 32 -6.06 5.50 -10.82
CA ARG A 32 -6.97 4.55 -11.48
C ARG A 32 -6.26 3.29 -11.92
N LEU A 33 -6.91 2.15 -11.74
CA LEU A 33 -6.52 0.86 -12.27
C LEU A 33 -7.60 0.35 -13.23
N GLU A 34 -7.22 0.06 -14.48
CA GLU A 34 -8.02 -0.77 -15.38
C GLU A 34 -7.32 -2.11 -15.53
N VAL A 35 -8.06 -3.19 -15.31
CA VAL A 35 -7.53 -4.55 -15.46
C VAL A 35 -8.54 -5.45 -16.15
N ARG A 36 -8.05 -6.27 -17.08
CA ARG A 36 -8.85 -7.30 -17.75
C ARG A 36 -8.12 -8.62 -17.75
N ARG A 37 -8.80 -9.68 -17.32
CA ARG A 37 -8.35 -11.09 -17.35
C ARG A 37 -7.00 -11.31 -16.63
N PHE A 38 -6.83 -10.71 -15.48
CA PHE A 38 -5.65 -10.92 -14.65
C PHE A 38 -6.03 -11.67 -13.36
N GLY A 39 -5.46 -12.85 -13.15
CA GLY A 39 -5.76 -13.68 -11.98
C GLY A 39 -7.26 -13.98 -11.85
N PRO A 40 -7.89 -13.67 -10.71
CA PRO A 40 -9.33 -13.82 -10.52
C PRO A 40 -10.13 -12.68 -11.15
N LEU A 41 -9.50 -11.55 -11.49
CA LEU A 41 -10.16 -10.37 -12.02
C LEU A 41 -10.46 -10.55 -13.51
N SER A 42 -11.73 -10.78 -13.86
CA SER A 42 -12.19 -10.80 -15.25
C SER A 42 -12.16 -9.41 -15.88
N GLU A 43 -12.67 -8.41 -15.16
CA GLU A 43 -12.64 -6.99 -15.49
C GLU A 43 -12.78 -6.17 -14.21
N ALA A 44 -12.00 -5.10 -14.07
CA ALA A 44 -12.17 -4.10 -13.03
C ALA A 44 -11.68 -2.74 -13.52
N ASP A 45 -12.39 -1.69 -13.11
CA ASP A 45 -12.05 -0.28 -13.33
C ASP A 45 -12.25 0.43 -12.00
N LEU A 46 -11.15 0.79 -11.34
CA LEU A 46 -11.11 1.27 -9.97
C LEU A 46 -10.48 2.64 -9.90
N ASN A 47 -11.09 3.54 -9.13
CA ASN A 47 -10.51 4.82 -8.77
C ASN A 47 -10.04 4.76 -7.32
N PHE A 48 -8.99 5.52 -7.01
CA PHE A 48 -8.34 5.51 -5.71
C PHE A 48 -8.37 6.90 -5.07
N SER A 49 -8.55 6.93 -3.73
CA SER A 49 -8.26 8.10 -2.90
C SER A 49 -6.75 8.29 -2.78
N SER A 50 -6.30 9.51 -2.66
CA SER A 50 -4.91 9.84 -2.34
C SER A 50 -4.53 9.52 -0.88
N GLY A 51 -5.52 9.24 -0.01
CA GLY A 51 -5.38 8.84 1.37
C GLY A 51 -5.30 7.32 1.56
N ILE A 52 -6.37 6.72 2.08
CA ILE A 52 -6.45 5.30 2.40
C ILE A 52 -7.43 4.61 1.44
N ASN A 53 -7.02 3.47 0.90
CA ASN A 53 -7.83 2.61 0.04
C ASN A 53 -7.96 1.24 0.70
N VAL A 54 -9.18 0.83 1.03
CA VAL A 54 -9.46 -0.39 1.79
C VAL A 54 -10.11 -1.41 0.88
N VAL A 55 -9.39 -2.48 0.57
CA VAL A 55 -9.91 -3.61 -0.20
C VAL A 55 -10.54 -4.60 0.77
N VAL A 56 -11.84 -4.78 0.66
CA VAL A 56 -12.65 -5.66 1.52
C VAL A 56 -13.37 -6.69 0.68
N GLY A 57 -13.62 -7.87 1.24
CA GLY A 57 -14.37 -8.94 0.57
C GLY A 57 -14.04 -10.31 1.11
N ASP A 58 -14.67 -11.32 0.51
CA ASP A 58 -14.53 -12.70 0.92
C ASP A 58 -13.11 -13.26 0.76
N ASN A 59 -12.84 -14.35 1.48
CA ASN A 59 -11.65 -15.13 1.23
C ASN A 59 -11.67 -15.64 -0.23
N ASP A 60 -10.50 -15.66 -0.87
CA ASP A 60 -10.34 -16.06 -2.27
C ASP A 60 -10.98 -15.12 -3.33
N ALA A 61 -11.48 -13.93 -2.93
CA ALA A 61 -11.94 -12.92 -3.88
C ALA A 61 -10.79 -12.22 -4.64
N GLY A 62 -9.52 -12.42 -4.22
CA GLY A 62 -8.36 -11.87 -4.90
C GLY A 62 -7.83 -10.56 -4.33
N LYS A 63 -8.21 -10.17 -3.11
CA LYS A 63 -7.74 -8.94 -2.43
C LYS A 63 -6.21 -8.81 -2.43
N SER A 64 -5.51 -9.83 -1.95
CA SER A 64 -4.03 -9.86 -1.93
C SER A 64 -3.43 -9.81 -3.34
N GLN A 65 -4.12 -10.38 -4.35
CA GLN A 65 -3.66 -10.32 -5.74
C GLN A 65 -3.79 -8.91 -6.32
N LEU A 66 -4.86 -8.19 -5.97
CA LEU A 66 -5.03 -6.79 -6.34
C LEU A 66 -3.91 -5.92 -5.73
N LEU A 67 -3.65 -6.06 -4.43
CA LEU A 67 -2.56 -5.32 -3.77
C LEU A 67 -1.20 -5.62 -4.39
N ARG A 68 -0.90 -6.88 -4.66
CA ARG A 68 0.35 -7.31 -5.31
C ARG A 68 0.50 -6.75 -6.72
N LEU A 69 -0.60 -6.65 -7.48
CA LEU A 69 -0.58 -6.06 -8.82
C LEU A 69 -0.27 -4.57 -8.75
N LEU A 70 -0.96 -3.82 -7.87
CA LEU A 70 -0.71 -2.40 -7.64
C LEU A 70 0.74 -2.17 -7.20
N TYR A 71 1.24 -2.94 -6.23
CA TYR A 71 2.63 -2.88 -5.78
C TYR A 71 3.61 -3.16 -6.92
N ALA A 72 3.42 -4.24 -7.69
CA ALA A 72 4.33 -4.62 -8.76
C ALA A 72 4.44 -3.53 -9.83
N CYS A 73 3.32 -2.94 -10.25
CA CYS A 73 3.28 -1.86 -11.23
C CYS A 73 3.94 -0.58 -10.68
N THR A 74 3.67 -0.22 -9.43
CA THR A 74 4.28 0.94 -8.76
C THR A 74 5.79 0.75 -8.60
N ALA A 75 6.23 -0.44 -8.19
CA ALA A 75 7.64 -0.74 -7.98
C ALA A 75 8.46 -0.68 -9.28
N VAL A 76 7.88 -1.06 -10.42
CA VAL A 76 8.56 -0.94 -11.72
C VAL A 76 8.63 0.51 -12.18
N ALA A 77 7.60 1.32 -11.88
CA ALA A 77 7.59 2.74 -12.19
C ALA A 77 8.50 3.57 -11.28
N SER A 78 8.86 3.05 -10.09
CA SER A 78 9.68 3.76 -9.11
C SER A 78 11.16 3.78 -9.49
N SER A 79 11.72 4.99 -9.59
CA SER A 79 13.16 5.21 -9.83
C SER A 79 14.03 4.84 -8.61
N LYS A 80 13.45 4.80 -7.40
CA LYS A 80 14.11 4.50 -6.13
C LYS A 80 13.94 3.05 -5.67
N SER A 81 13.25 2.23 -6.44
CA SER A 81 13.17 0.80 -6.11
C SER A 81 14.58 0.22 -6.06
N ALA A 82 14.90 -0.56 -5.02
CA ALA A 82 16.23 -1.13 -4.78
C ALA A 82 16.77 -1.96 -5.97
N ARG A 83 15.89 -2.34 -6.88
CA ARG A 83 16.19 -3.04 -8.14
C ARG A 83 15.69 -2.27 -9.37
N SER A 84 15.63 -0.94 -9.31
CA SER A 84 15.36 -0.14 -10.49
C SER A 84 16.40 -0.49 -11.55
N ARG A 85 16.07 -1.44 -12.42
CA ARG A 85 16.80 -1.69 -13.64
C ARG A 85 16.62 -0.46 -14.51
N ASP A 86 17.61 -0.14 -15.30
CA ASP A 86 17.44 0.87 -16.33
C ASP A 86 16.24 0.48 -17.21
N VAL A 87 15.08 1.11 -16.98
CA VAL A 87 13.84 0.92 -17.74
C VAL A 87 13.70 1.98 -18.85
N SER A 88 14.80 2.57 -19.29
CA SER A 88 14.82 3.61 -20.30
C SER A 88 14.39 3.14 -21.69
N THR A 89 14.55 1.86 -21.99
CA THR A 89 14.17 1.28 -23.28
C THR A 89 12.90 0.42 -23.18
N ARG A 90 12.13 0.34 -24.27
CA ARG A 90 10.96 -0.57 -24.33
C ARG A 90 11.34 -2.04 -24.10
N ALA A 91 12.53 -2.45 -24.48
CA ALA A 91 13.00 -3.81 -24.24
C ALA A 91 13.22 -4.07 -22.74
N SER A 92 13.91 -3.13 -22.05
CA SER A 92 14.12 -3.23 -20.60
C SER A 92 12.81 -3.14 -19.82
N GLN A 93 11.85 -2.30 -20.25
CA GLN A 93 10.51 -2.21 -19.65
C GLN A 93 9.75 -3.54 -19.73
N ARG A 94 9.74 -4.20 -20.90
CA ARG A 94 9.09 -5.51 -21.10
C ARG A 94 9.58 -6.56 -20.11
N THR A 95 10.89 -6.66 -19.99
CA THR A 95 11.52 -7.64 -19.10
C THR A 95 11.37 -7.26 -17.63
N ALA A 96 11.49 -5.97 -17.27
CA ALA A 96 11.36 -5.49 -15.89
C ALA A 96 9.95 -5.75 -15.33
N ILE A 97 8.90 -5.41 -16.10
CA ILE A 97 7.50 -5.68 -15.70
C ILE A 97 7.27 -7.19 -15.55
N ALA A 98 7.68 -7.99 -16.54
CA ALA A 98 7.51 -9.42 -16.50
C ALA A 98 8.24 -10.06 -15.31
N SER A 99 9.50 -9.68 -15.06
CA SER A 99 10.30 -10.18 -13.94
C SER A 99 9.68 -9.79 -12.60
N LYS A 100 9.17 -8.55 -12.46
CA LYS A 100 8.51 -8.10 -11.23
C LYS A 100 7.23 -8.87 -10.97
N LEU A 101 6.39 -9.07 -11.98
CA LEU A 101 5.18 -9.88 -11.86
C LEU A 101 5.50 -11.33 -11.47
N VAL A 102 6.49 -11.95 -12.13
CA VAL A 102 6.91 -13.32 -11.78
C VAL A 102 7.49 -13.39 -10.36
N GLY A 103 8.29 -12.42 -9.94
CA GLY A 103 8.83 -12.36 -8.58
C GLY A 103 7.76 -12.22 -7.50
N VAL A 104 6.78 -11.30 -7.71
CA VAL A 104 5.72 -10.99 -6.74
C VAL A 104 4.65 -12.08 -6.67
N PHE A 105 4.30 -12.72 -7.78
CA PHE A 105 3.21 -13.72 -7.82
C PHE A 105 3.71 -15.16 -7.80
N LYS A 106 4.98 -15.41 -8.07
CA LYS A 106 5.60 -16.75 -8.13
C LYS A 106 4.84 -17.78 -9.00
N PRO A 107 4.34 -17.42 -10.20
CA PRO A 107 3.73 -18.40 -11.09
C PRO A 107 4.80 -19.29 -11.74
N ASP A 108 4.44 -20.48 -12.22
CA ASP A 108 5.34 -21.32 -13.01
C ASP A 108 5.90 -20.58 -14.24
N PHE A 109 5.10 -19.71 -14.84
CA PHE A 109 5.48 -18.78 -15.90
C PHE A 109 4.44 -17.65 -16.02
N LEU A 110 4.84 -16.52 -16.59
CA LEU A 110 4.05 -15.29 -16.63
C LEU A 110 2.59 -15.47 -17.09
N GLY A 111 2.37 -16.24 -18.15
CA GLY A 111 1.03 -16.48 -18.70
C GLY A 111 0.05 -17.19 -17.76
N ARG A 112 0.52 -17.77 -16.64
CA ARG A 112 -0.34 -18.33 -15.59
C ARG A 112 -1.14 -17.25 -14.84
N LEU A 113 -0.72 -16.00 -14.90
CA LEU A 113 -1.42 -14.85 -14.33
C LEU A 113 -2.63 -14.41 -15.18
N VAL A 114 -2.77 -14.91 -16.41
CA VAL A 114 -3.98 -14.65 -17.23
C VAL A 114 -5.13 -15.49 -16.70
N THR A 115 -6.29 -14.88 -16.50
CA THR A 115 -7.52 -15.59 -16.10
C THR A 115 -7.77 -16.80 -16.99
N ARG A 116 -8.00 -17.95 -16.37
CA ARG A 116 -8.17 -19.21 -17.09
C ARG A 116 -9.41 -19.17 -17.99
N ALA A 117 -9.20 -19.40 -19.26
CA ALA A 117 -10.26 -19.49 -20.27
C ALA A 117 -10.03 -20.70 -21.19
N ARG A 118 -11.12 -21.18 -21.83
CA ARG A 118 -11.04 -22.30 -22.79
C ARG A 118 -10.24 -21.96 -24.05
N ARG A 119 -10.08 -20.66 -24.37
CA ARG A 119 -9.33 -20.15 -25.53
C ARG A 119 -8.14 -19.32 -25.06
N ARG A 120 -7.16 -19.12 -25.95
CA ARG A 120 -6.05 -18.19 -25.69
C ARG A 120 -6.61 -16.81 -25.39
N SER A 121 -6.21 -16.26 -24.25
CA SER A 121 -6.62 -14.95 -23.75
C SER A 121 -5.40 -14.11 -23.42
N ARG A 122 -5.62 -12.82 -23.24
CA ARG A 122 -4.59 -11.85 -22.81
C ARG A 122 -5.08 -11.17 -21.55
N ALA A 123 -4.16 -10.96 -20.63
CA ALA A 123 -4.36 -10.01 -19.54
C ALA A 123 -3.97 -8.63 -20.02
N GLU A 124 -4.74 -7.63 -19.62
CA GLU A 124 -4.48 -6.21 -19.89
C GLU A 124 -4.48 -5.47 -18.55
N VAL A 125 -3.49 -4.60 -18.36
CA VAL A 125 -3.33 -3.79 -17.15
C VAL A 125 -2.98 -2.36 -17.54
N LEU A 126 -3.67 -1.39 -16.92
CA LEU A 126 -3.37 0.03 -17.00
C LEU A 126 -3.43 0.61 -15.58
N LEU A 127 -2.33 1.20 -15.11
CA LEU A 127 -2.25 1.91 -13.83
C LEU A 127 -1.86 3.35 -14.09
N ALA A 128 -2.76 4.28 -13.74
CA ALA A 128 -2.56 5.71 -13.90
C ALA A 128 -2.19 6.37 -12.57
N PHE A 129 -1.32 7.36 -12.65
CA PHE A 129 -0.84 8.17 -11.53
C PHE A 129 -1.27 9.62 -11.73
N GLU A 130 -1.56 10.31 -10.65
CA GLU A 130 -1.86 11.73 -10.70
C GLU A 130 -0.64 12.56 -11.09
N GLY A 131 -0.82 13.50 -12.02
CA GLY A 131 0.26 14.36 -12.49
C GLY A 131 1.29 13.68 -13.38
N ILE A 132 1.05 12.44 -13.85
CA ILE A 132 1.86 11.72 -14.82
C ILE A 132 1.01 11.43 -16.07
N ASP A 133 1.46 11.92 -17.23
CA ASP A 133 0.69 11.82 -18.47
C ASP A 133 0.59 10.38 -19.00
N GLU A 134 1.68 9.60 -18.90
CA GLU A 134 1.72 8.22 -19.42
C GLU A 134 1.54 7.21 -18.28
N PRO A 135 0.50 6.34 -18.32
CA PRO A 135 0.29 5.29 -17.34
C PRO A 135 1.31 4.14 -17.51
N VAL A 136 1.41 3.27 -16.52
CA VAL A 136 1.97 1.92 -16.71
C VAL A 136 0.92 1.07 -17.39
N ALA A 137 1.05 0.80 -18.69
CA ALA A 137 0.09 0.01 -19.45
C ALA A 137 0.78 -1.10 -20.25
N PHE A 138 0.32 -2.33 -20.06
CA PHE A 138 0.85 -3.51 -20.73
C PHE A 138 -0.18 -4.60 -20.90
N ASP A 139 0.12 -5.54 -21.78
CA ASP A 139 -0.64 -6.77 -21.93
C ASP A 139 0.29 -7.98 -22.13
N PHE A 140 -0.21 -9.19 -21.86
CA PHE A 140 0.49 -10.43 -22.14
C PHE A 140 -0.47 -11.59 -22.35
N ALA A 141 -0.04 -12.55 -23.18
CA ALA A 141 -0.87 -13.70 -23.51
C ALA A 141 -0.70 -14.85 -22.50
N SER A 142 -1.68 -15.75 -22.44
CA SER A 142 -1.67 -16.94 -21.57
C SER A 142 -0.49 -17.91 -21.83
N ASN A 143 0.25 -17.75 -22.91
CA ASN A 143 1.48 -18.48 -23.21
C ASN A 143 2.76 -17.65 -23.06
N ALA A 144 2.69 -16.41 -22.59
CA ALA A 144 3.85 -15.57 -22.35
C ALA A 144 4.74 -16.17 -21.25
N ARG A 145 6.07 -16.13 -21.42
CA ARG A 145 7.01 -16.69 -20.46
C ARG A 145 7.80 -15.63 -19.67
N SER A 146 8.38 -14.66 -20.37
CA SER A 146 9.38 -13.75 -19.79
C SER A 146 9.22 -12.28 -20.19
N GLU A 147 8.24 -11.96 -21.03
CA GLU A 147 8.03 -10.60 -21.52
C GLU A 147 6.56 -10.23 -21.61
N VAL A 148 6.27 -8.96 -21.35
CA VAL A 148 4.97 -8.34 -21.61
C VAL A 148 5.05 -7.47 -22.87
N GLN A 149 3.90 -7.05 -23.42
CA GLN A 149 3.83 -6.01 -24.45
C GLN A 149 3.50 -4.68 -23.78
N VAL A 150 4.48 -3.77 -23.71
CA VAL A 150 4.30 -2.43 -23.14
C VAL A 150 3.53 -1.56 -24.11
N LYS A 151 2.43 -0.98 -23.67
CA LYS A 151 1.60 -0.01 -24.40
C LYS A 151 2.02 1.42 -24.09
N ALA A 152 2.11 1.73 -22.78
CA ALA A 152 2.59 3.01 -22.26
C ALA A 152 3.45 2.77 -21.02
N PHE A 153 4.35 3.71 -20.71
CA PHE A 153 5.18 3.67 -19.52
C PHE A 153 5.65 5.09 -19.18
N PRO A 154 5.61 5.52 -17.90
CA PRO A 154 6.05 6.84 -17.46
C PRO A 154 7.48 7.15 -17.96
N ARG A 155 7.66 8.31 -18.56
CA ARG A 155 9.00 8.76 -19.03
C ARG A 155 9.89 9.19 -17.89
N ALA A 156 9.29 9.86 -16.90
CA ALA A 156 9.93 10.17 -15.63
C ALA A 156 9.55 9.11 -14.63
N GLY A 157 10.53 8.49 -13.98
CA GLY A 157 10.24 7.54 -12.90
C GLY A 157 9.59 8.25 -11.72
N ILE A 158 8.78 7.50 -10.95
CA ILE A 158 8.20 7.96 -9.70
C ILE A 158 9.30 7.96 -8.64
N ASP A 159 9.42 9.06 -7.88
CA ASP A 159 10.51 9.19 -6.90
C ASP A 159 10.27 8.42 -5.60
N GLU A 160 9.03 8.00 -5.34
CA GLU A 160 8.65 7.31 -4.13
C GLU A 160 8.93 5.80 -4.21
N THR A 161 9.38 5.23 -3.09
CA THR A 161 9.58 3.79 -2.97
C THR A 161 8.30 3.15 -2.43
N PRO A 162 7.66 2.21 -3.14
CA PRO A 162 6.53 1.47 -2.60
C PRO A 162 6.99 0.47 -1.53
N VAL A 163 6.19 0.35 -0.47
CA VAL A 163 6.38 -0.62 0.61
C VAL A 163 5.25 -1.63 0.54
N PHE A 164 5.57 -2.92 0.56
CA PHE A 164 4.58 -3.99 0.68
C PHE A 164 4.78 -4.73 2.01
N LEU A 165 3.81 -4.69 2.89
CA LEU A 165 3.82 -5.47 4.12
C LEU A 165 2.93 -6.71 3.94
N PRO A 166 3.48 -7.93 4.00
CA PRO A 166 2.70 -9.16 3.96
C PRO A 166 1.87 -9.33 5.24
N SER A 167 0.95 -10.29 5.23
CA SER A 167 0.12 -10.64 6.41
C SER A 167 0.95 -11.12 7.60
N HIS A 168 2.12 -11.69 7.36
CA HIS A 168 3.07 -12.12 8.39
C HIS A 168 4.07 -11.02 8.75
N GLU A 169 4.53 -11.01 9.99
CA GLU A 169 5.61 -10.13 10.43
C GLU A 169 6.98 -10.66 9.93
N LEU A 170 7.89 -9.75 9.64
CA LEU A 170 9.21 -10.08 9.10
C LEU A 170 10.37 -9.75 10.04
N LEU A 171 10.15 -9.01 11.14
CA LEU A 171 11.23 -8.56 12.02
C LEU A 171 12.04 -9.73 12.61
N ALA A 172 11.39 -10.88 12.84
CA ALA A 172 12.07 -12.06 13.36
C ALA A 172 12.99 -12.74 12.34
N VAL A 173 12.76 -12.52 11.04
CA VAL A 173 13.47 -13.22 9.96
C VAL A 173 14.28 -12.31 9.04
N VAL A 174 14.19 -10.98 9.21
CA VAL A 174 14.94 -9.99 8.42
C VAL A 174 16.43 -10.32 8.31
N PRO A 175 17.14 -10.72 9.40
CA PRO A 175 18.52 -11.13 9.29
C PRO A 175 18.66 -12.32 8.32
N GLY A 176 19.28 -12.08 7.16
CA GLY A 176 19.56 -13.11 6.17
C GLY A 176 18.43 -13.40 5.16
N LEU A 177 17.21 -12.87 5.33
CA LEU A 177 16.08 -13.17 4.44
C LEU A 177 16.36 -12.77 2.98
N ALA A 178 16.91 -11.57 2.76
CA ALA A 178 17.25 -11.09 1.42
C ALA A 178 18.34 -11.96 0.77
N ALA A 179 19.38 -12.31 1.53
CA ALA A 179 20.45 -13.18 1.04
C ALA A 179 19.96 -14.60 0.75
N LEU A 180 19.04 -15.11 1.56
CA LEU A 180 18.40 -16.41 1.33
C LEU A 180 17.59 -16.39 0.03
N TYR A 181 16.81 -15.34 -0.20
CA TYR A 181 16.02 -15.18 -1.43
C TYR A 181 16.91 -15.10 -2.68
N ASP A 182 18.02 -14.36 -2.60
CA ASP A 182 18.92 -14.17 -3.74
C ASP A 182 19.79 -15.41 -4.03
N GLY A 183 20.07 -16.23 -3.02
CA GLY A 183 20.96 -17.40 -3.13
C GLY A 183 20.24 -18.72 -3.39
N TYR A 184 18.95 -18.82 -3.11
CA TYR A 184 18.22 -20.09 -3.17
C TYR A 184 16.84 -19.89 -3.82
N ASP A 185 16.32 -20.99 -4.39
CA ASP A 185 14.91 -21.03 -4.81
C ASP A 185 14.02 -21.29 -3.59
N VAL A 186 13.42 -20.21 -3.09
CA VAL A 186 12.57 -20.23 -1.89
C VAL A 186 11.11 -20.07 -2.26
N SER A 187 10.21 -20.57 -1.42
CA SER A 187 8.76 -20.56 -1.67
C SER A 187 8.10 -19.19 -1.44
N PHE A 188 8.72 -18.29 -0.65
CA PHE A 188 8.17 -16.96 -0.44
C PHE A 188 8.48 -16.03 -1.63
N ASP A 189 7.59 -15.04 -1.84
CA ASP A 189 7.64 -14.15 -2.99
C ASP A 189 8.58 -12.94 -2.79
N GLU A 190 8.79 -12.18 -3.85
CA GLU A 190 9.71 -11.03 -3.87
C GLU A 190 9.30 -9.91 -2.91
N THR A 191 8.03 -9.83 -2.50
CA THR A 191 7.58 -8.79 -1.55
C THR A 191 8.24 -8.94 -0.18
N TRP A 192 8.48 -10.18 0.26
CA TRP A 192 9.18 -10.47 1.52
C TRP A 192 10.62 -9.97 1.49
N ARG A 193 11.32 -10.27 0.39
CA ARG A 193 12.69 -9.81 0.17
C ARG A 193 12.78 -8.29 0.15
N ASP A 194 11.93 -7.64 -0.66
CA ASP A 194 11.93 -6.19 -0.79
C ASP A 194 11.63 -5.51 0.56
N THR A 195 10.68 -6.05 1.32
CA THR A 195 10.35 -5.55 2.66
C THR A 195 11.50 -5.76 3.64
N ALA A 196 12.15 -6.93 3.62
CA ALA A 196 13.31 -7.19 4.47
C ALA A 196 14.45 -6.20 4.20
N GLU A 197 14.73 -5.87 2.94
CA GLU A 197 15.72 -4.84 2.58
C GLU A 197 15.34 -3.45 3.10
N LEU A 198 14.05 -3.09 3.07
CA LEU A 198 13.58 -1.82 3.60
C LEU A 198 13.70 -1.77 5.13
N LEU A 199 13.33 -2.86 5.81
CA LEU A 199 13.43 -2.97 7.27
C LEU A 199 14.88 -2.96 7.77
N ALA A 200 15.81 -3.53 7.00
CA ALA A 200 17.25 -3.56 7.35
C ALA A 200 17.96 -2.21 7.18
N ARG A 201 17.29 -1.17 6.67
CA ARG A 201 17.88 0.16 6.55
C ARG A 201 18.10 0.76 7.94
N PRO A 202 19.26 1.43 8.18
CA PRO A 202 19.54 2.02 9.47
C PRO A 202 18.59 3.19 9.78
N ALA A 203 18.20 3.32 11.04
CA ALA A 203 17.43 4.46 11.50
C ALA A 203 18.17 5.79 11.26
N ILE A 204 17.43 6.83 10.89
CA ILE A 204 18.00 8.16 10.71
C ILE A 204 18.27 8.77 12.08
N LYS A 205 19.54 8.96 12.43
CA LYS A 205 19.99 9.55 13.71
C LYS A 205 20.28 11.04 13.57
N GLY A 206 19.86 11.83 14.58
CA GLY A 206 20.25 13.22 14.79
C GLY A 206 19.61 14.23 13.82
N ASP A 207 20.14 15.48 13.82
CA ASP A 207 19.71 16.67 13.06
C ASP A 207 19.75 16.53 11.51
N ARG A 208 19.86 15.32 10.99
CA ARG A 208 19.58 15.03 9.57
C ARG A 208 18.07 14.97 9.29
N ALA A 209 17.24 15.47 10.21
CA ALA A 209 15.93 15.97 9.85
C ALA A 209 16.15 16.91 8.65
N ILE A 210 15.71 16.50 7.47
CA ILE A 210 15.79 17.26 6.24
C ILE A 210 15.25 18.66 6.55
N LYS A 211 15.99 19.72 6.20
CA LYS A 211 15.52 21.11 6.34
C LYS A 211 14.12 21.19 5.70
N GLY A 212 13.08 21.33 6.52
CA GLY A 212 11.68 21.30 6.07
C GLY A 212 10.90 20.05 6.48
N ASP A 213 11.51 19.02 7.08
CA ASP A 213 10.79 17.90 7.68
C ASP A 213 10.22 18.35 9.03
N PRO A 214 8.92 18.35 9.24
CA PRO A 214 8.32 18.52 10.54
C PRO A 214 8.58 17.28 11.40
N GLY A 215 9.82 17.06 11.83
CA GLY A 215 10.24 15.92 12.69
C GLY A 215 9.41 15.76 13.97
N ALA A 216 8.78 16.83 14.44
CA ALA A 216 7.78 16.81 15.51
C ALA A 216 6.53 15.97 15.19
N GLY A 217 6.27 15.66 13.92
CA GLY A 217 5.06 14.93 13.58
C GLY A 217 5.23 13.42 13.39
N ALA A 218 6.43 12.91 13.10
CA ALA A 218 6.63 11.46 12.98
C ALA A 218 6.47 10.76 14.35
N GLU A 219 6.88 11.42 15.44
CA GLU A 219 6.66 10.93 16.80
C GLU A 219 5.17 10.87 17.15
N ASN A 220 4.37 11.86 16.73
CA ASN A 220 2.93 11.89 16.99
C ASN A 220 2.18 10.80 16.24
N ILE A 221 2.54 10.48 14.97
CA ILE A 221 1.94 9.38 14.21
C ILE A 221 2.17 8.05 14.90
N MET A 222 3.38 7.83 15.40
CA MET A 222 3.75 6.57 16.04
C MET A 222 3.35 6.49 17.51
N ALA A 223 2.85 7.58 18.11
CA ALA A 223 2.48 7.60 19.53
C ALA A 223 1.48 6.49 19.93
N PRO A 224 0.42 6.17 19.15
CA PRO A 224 -0.48 5.04 19.47
C PRO A 224 0.25 3.71 19.51
N ILE A 225 1.11 3.44 18.52
CA ILE A 225 1.89 2.20 18.44
C ILE A 225 2.96 2.17 19.54
N LYS A 226 3.67 3.26 19.75
CA LYS A 226 4.69 3.38 20.82
C LYS A 226 4.08 3.11 22.20
N LYS A 227 2.88 3.63 22.46
CA LYS A 227 2.14 3.36 23.68
C LYS A 227 1.83 1.87 23.88
N LEU A 228 1.44 1.16 22.81
CA LEU A 228 1.17 -0.28 22.87
C LEU A 228 2.45 -1.11 23.04
N LEU A 229 3.53 -0.71 22.40
CA LEU A 229 4.84 -1.35 22.55
C LEU A 229 5.42 -1.11 23.97
N GLY A 230 5.02 -0.01 24.63
CA GLY A 230 5.64 0.46 25.87
C GLY A 230 7.10 0.80 25.68
N GLY A 231 7.48 1.28 24.48
CA GLY A 231 8.85 1.56 24.08
C GLY A 231 9.06 1.67 22.59
N SER A 232 10.24 1.33 22.10
CA SER A 232 10.64 1.37 20.68
C SER A 232 11.24 0.06 20.20
N ILE A 233 11.06 -0.28 18.91
CA ILE A 233 11.78 -1.38 18.27
C ILE A 233 13.00 -0.79 17.56
N GLU A 234 14.18 -1.31 17.84
CA GLU A 234 15.45 -0.84 17.30
C GLU A 234 16.31 -2.01 16.80
N ASP A 235 17.14 -1.74 15.81
CA ASP A 235 18.20 -2.66 15.38
C ASP A 235 19.30 -2.70 16.46
N SER A 236 19.68 -3.91 16.88
CA SER A 236 20.78 -4.14 17.83
C SER A 236 22.17 -3.92 17.23
N GLY A 237 22.27 -3.62 15.94
CA GLY A 237 23.52 -3.38 15.21
C GLY A 237 24.06 -4.61 14.48
N ASP A 238 23.41 -5.77 14.63
CA ASP A 238 23.70 -7.03 13.93
C ASP A 238 22.54 -7.44 12.99
N GLY A 239 21.64 -6.50 12.70
CA GLY A 239 20.44 -6.73 11.88
C GLY A 239 19.29 -7.39 12.63
N ARG A 240 19.43 -7.66 13.92
CA ARG A 240 18.35 -8.17 14.77
C ARG A 240 17.58 -7.03 15.41
N PHE A 241 16.30 -7.23 15.65
CA PHE A 241 15.46 -6.24 16.30
C PHE A 241 15.25 -6.56 17.77
N VAL A 242 15.27 -5.50 18.59
CA VAL A 242 15.07 -5.54 20.04
C VAL A 242 13.97 -4.55 20.38
N LEU A 243 13.00 -4.95 21.20
CA LEU A 243 12.05 -4.06 21.82
C LEU A 243 12.70 -3.46 23.08
N LYS A 244 13.03 -2.19 23.04
CA LYS A 244 13.49 -1.40 24.19
C LYS A 244 12.30 -0.75 24.86
N ARG A 245 11.94 -1.22 26.04
CA ARG A 245 10.83 -0.68 26.81
C ARG A 245 11.23 0.55 27.62
N ASP A 246 10.24 1.41 27.84
CA ASP A 246 10.42 2.63 28.64
C ASP A 246 10.76 2.34 30.12
N ASP A 247 10.46 1.12 30.61
CA ASP A 247 10.84 0.63 31.94
C ASP A 247 12.29 0.14 32.04
N GLY A 248 13.05 0.21 30.94
CA GLY A 248 14.46 -0.20 30.85
C GLY A 248 14.70 -1.68 30.57
N VAL A 249 13.62 -2.49 30.45
CA VAL A 249 13.73 -3.91 30.07
C VAL A 249 13.78 -4.04 28.55
N ASN A 250 14.71 -4.83 28.05
CA ASN A 250 14.86 -5.11 26.62
C ASN A 250 14.43 -6.54 26.30
N TYR A 251 13.68 -6.69 25.22
CA TYR A 251 13.25 -8.01 24.74
C TYR A 251 13.78 -8.25 23.33
N GLU A 252 14.42 -9.38 23.12
CA GLU A 252 14.82 -9.83 21.79
C GLU A 252 13.59 -10.08 20.92
N GLY A 253 13.67 -9.78 19.61
CA GLY A 253 12.57 -9.87 18.68
C GLY A 253 11.74 -11.17 18.80
N PRO A 254 12.35 -12.37 18.82
CA PRO A 254 11.61 -13.63 18.94
C PRO A 254 10.80 -13.78 20.25
N LEU A 255 11.13 -13.04 21.31
CA LEU A 255 10.41 -13.05 22.59
C LEU A 255 9.24 -12.05 22.64
N VAL A 256 9.12 -11.18 21.65
CA VAL A 256 8.02 -10.23 21.49
C VAL A 256 6.87 -10.93 20.75
N SER A 257 5.63 -10.69 21.17
CA SER A 257 4.46 -11.26 20.47
C SER A 257 4.40 -10.84 19.00
N GLU A 258 3.89 -11.71 18.13
CA GLU A 258 3.81 -11.48 16.68
C GLU A 258 3.06 -10.18 16.36
N GLY A 259 1.93 -9.91 17.00
CA GLY A 259 1.16 -8.69 16.79
C GLY A 259 1.96 -7.42 17.10
N LEU A 260 2.75 -7.41 18.19
CA LEU A 260 3.61 -6.26 18.51
C LEU A 260 4.76 -6.12 17.51
N ARG A 261 5.36 -7.22 17.04
CA ARG A 261 6.38 -7.17 15.98
C ARG A 261 5.80 -6.65 14.67
N LYS A 262 4.56 -7.04 14.34
CA LYS A 262 3.86 -6.55 13.16
C LYS A 262 3.65 -5.03 13.19
N LEU A 263 3.19 -4.48 14.32
CA LEU A 263 3.13 -3.02 14.52
C LEU A 263 4.52 -2.39 14.54
N GLY A 264 5.51 -3.11 15.03
CA GLY A 264 6.90 -2.70 15.03
C GLY A 264 7.49 -2.49 13.64
N MET A 265 7.03 -3.22 12.60
CA MET A 265 7.49 -3.02 11.22
C MET A 265 7.25 -1.57 10.77
N ILE A 266 6.05 -1.01 11.01
CA ILE A 266 5.77 0.40 10.68
C ILE A 266 6.72 1.32 11.44
N SER A 267 6.92 1.08 12.74
CA SER A 267 7.82 1.91 13.57
C SER A 267 9.23 1.95 13.01
N VAL A 268 9.76 0.80 12.58
CA VAL A 268 11.08 0.69 11.94
C VAL A 268 11.11 1.44 10.61
N LEU A 269 10.10 1.28 9.76
CA LEU A 269 10.03 1.95 8.46
C LEU A 269 9.87 3.47 8.58
N VAL A 270 9.18 3.95 9.60
CA VAL A 270 9.12 5.38 9.93
C VAL A 270 10.46 5.85 10.49
N ALA A 271 11.10 5.11 11.41
CA ALA A 271 12.36 5.47 12.01
C ALA A 271 13.52 5.56 11.00
N ASN A 272 13.55 4.67 10.00
CA ASN A 272 14.57 4.67 8.95
C ASN A 272 14.24 5.58 7.76
N GLY A 273 13.12 6.31 7.81
CA GLY A 273 12.74 7.29 6.79
C GLY A 273 12.02 6.73 5.56
N THR A 274 11.77 5.43 5.49
CA THR A 274 11.06 4.80 4.34
C THR A 274 9.60 5.24 4.28
N LEU A 275 8.92 5.42 5.44
CA LEU A 275 7.54 5.89 5.57
C LEU A 275 7.46 7.26 6.31
N ARG A 276 8.35 8.20 6.01
CA ARG A 276 8.36 9.54 6.65
C ARG A 276 7.64 10.62 5.87
N GLY A 277 6.79 10.32 4.95
CA GLY A 277 6.10 11.31 4.13
C GLY A 277 5.54 10.68 2.88
N GLN A 278 5.78 11.29 1.76
CA GLN A 278 5.27 10.84 0.46
C GLN A 278 5.72 9.41 0.13
N GLY A 279 4.79 8.59 -0.39
CA GLY A 279 5.07 7.21 -0.79
C GLY A 279 3.82 6.35 -0.83
N TYR A 280 4.02 5.04 -0.94
CA TYR A 280 2.95 4.07 -1.02
C TYR A 280 3.16 2.96 -0.01
N LEU A 281 2.10 2.63 0.74
CA LEU A 281 2.06 1.49 1.63
C LEU A 281 0.97 0.52 1.17
N PHE A 282 1.36 -0.69 0.79
CA PHE A 282 0.47 -1.80 0.52
C PHE A 282 0.57 -2.79 1.69
N TRP A 283 -0.54 -3.10 2.34
CA TRP A 283 -0.52 -3.98 3.50
C TRP A 283 -1.64 -5.03 3.44
N ASP A 284 -1.23 -6.28 3.43
CA ASP A 284 -2.14 -7.43 3.39
C ASP A 284 -2.47 -7.88 4.81
N GLU A 285 -3.75 -7.92 5.18
CA GLU A 285 -4.27 -8.32 6.49
C GLU A 285 -3.52 -7.68 7.68
N PRO A 286 -3.49 -6.34 7.78
CA PRO A 286 -2.74 -5.65 8.83
C PRO A 286 -3.20 -6.03 10.25
N GLU A 287 -4.45 -6.42 10.41
CA GLU A 287 -5.09 -6.80 11.68
C GLU A 287 -4.77 -8.21 12.15
N ALA A 288 -4.23 -9.08 11.31
CA ALA A 288 -3.94 -10.46 11.69
C ALA A 288 -3.04 -10.51 12.94
N ASN A 289 -3.42 -11.32 13.92
CA ASN A 289 -2.75 -11.48 15.22
C ASN A 289 -2.78 -10.22 16.13
N LEU A 290 -3.66 -9.24 15.84
CA LEU A 290 -3.89 -8.07 16.71
C LEU A 290 -5.15 -8.23 17.55
N ASN A 291 -5.10 -7.72 18.77
CA ASN A 291 -6.31 -7.55 19.59
C ASN A 291 -7.03 -6.23 19.23
N PRO A 292 -8.31 -6.04 19.65
CA PRO A 292 -9.09 -4.84 19.30
C PRO A 292 -8.40 -3.50 19.66
N ALA A 293 -7.72 -3.41 20.80
CA ALA A 293 -7.03 -2.18 21.19
C ALA A 293 -5.84 -1.88 20.25
N SER A 294 -5.15 -2.92 19.77
CA SER A 294 -4.07 -2.80 18.81
C SER A 294 -4.58 -2.42 17.41
N ILE A 295 -5.76 -2.90 17.02
CA ILE A 295 -6.40 -2.53 15.73
C ILE A 295 -6.72 -1.03 15.71
N ARG A 296 -7.26 -0.47 16.80
CA ARG A 296 -7.50 0.97 16.91
C ARG A 296 -6.22 1.79 16.76
N ALA A 297 -5.15 1.39 17.43
CA ALA A 297 -3.87 2.08 17.34
C ALA A 297 -3.26 1.98 15.92
N LEU A 298 -3.47 0.85 15.25
CA LEU A 298 -3.11 0.67 13.85
C LEU A 298 -3.87 1.64 12.96
N ALA A 299 -5.21 1.73 13.08
CA ALA A 299 -6.04 2.64 12.27
C ALA A 299 -5.59 4.11 12.43
N LEU A 300 -5.35 4.55 13.66
CA LEU A 300 -4.82 5.90 13.95
C LEU A 300 -3.44 6.14 13.32
N ALA A 301 -2.55 5.16 13.35
CA ALA A 301 -1.23 5.27 12.74
C ALA A 301 -1.31 5.34 11.20
N LEU A 302 -2.21 4.57 10.58
CA LEU A 302 -2.45 4.61 9.14
C LEU A 302 -3.03 5.96 8.69
N ALA A 303 -4.02 6.50 9.42
CA ALA A 303 -4.54 7.84 9.18
C ALA A 303 -3.45 8.91 9.33
N GLY A 304 -2.59 8.77 10.35
CA GLY A 304 -1.43 9.64 10.54
C GLY A 304 -0.41 9.55 9.41
N LEU A 305 -0.17 8.40 8.81
CA LEU A 305 0.69 8.24 7.62
C LEU A 305 0.04 8.88 6.40
N ALA A 306 -1.26 8.65 6.19
CA ALA A 306 -2.01 9.20 5.06
C ALA A 306 -2.04 10.73 5.09
N SER A 307 -2.28 11.34 6.26
CA SER A 307 -2.27 12.81 6.43
C SER A 307 -0.93 13.47 6.10
N ARG A 308 0.15 12.68 5.99
CA ARG A 308 1.49 13.14 5.61
C ARG A 308 1.88 12.81 4.17
N GLY A 309 0.96 12.23 3.42
CA GLY A 309 1.15 11.95 2.00
C GLY A 309 1.61 10.54 1.68
N THR A 310 1.52 9.59 2.61
CA THR A 310 1.62 8.18 2.27
C THR A 310 0.27 7.71 1.77
N GLN A 311 0.15 7.34 0.49
CA GLN A 311 -1.05 6.69 -0.01
C GLN A 311 -1.06 5.23 0.48
N VAL A 312 -2.14 4.84 1.15
CA VAL A 312 -2.24 3.54 1.83
C VAL A 312 -3.25 2.65 1.11
N PHE A 313 -2.86 1.40 0.88
CA PHE A 313 -3.71 0.34 0.36
C PHE A 313 -3.73 -0.82 1.33
N LEU A 314 -4.90 -1.20 1.81
CA LEU A 314 -5.09 -2.29 2.75
C LEU A 314 -5.95 -3.37 2.13
N ALA A 315 -5.65 -4.65 2.37
CA ALA A 315 -6.60 -5.73 2.17
C ALA A 315 -7.00 -6.28 3.54
N THR A 316 -8.28 -6.33 3.82
CA THR A 316 -8.80 -6.77 5.12
C THR A 316 -10.09 -7.56 4.99
N HIS A 317 -10.36 -8.41 5.96
CA HIS A 317 -11.66 -9.04 6.21
C HIS A 317 -12.21 -8.73 7.61
N SER A 318 -11.52 -7.85 8.37
CA SER A 318 -11.86 -7.54 9.76
C SER A 318 -12.88 -6.42 9.86
N LEU A 319 -14.07 -6.74 10.38
CA LEU A 319 -15.09 -5.75 10.69
C LEU A 319 -14.60 -4.71 11.72
N PHE A 320 -13.75 -5.11 12.67
CA PHE A 320 -13.17 -4.18 13.64
C PHE A 320 -12.31 -3.09 12.96
N LEU A 321 -11.42 -3.49 12.06
CA LEU A 321 -10.57 -2.52 11.34
C LEU A 321 -11.42 -1.62 10.45
N LEU A 322 -12.40 -2.18 9.74
CA LEU A 322 -13.30 -1.42 8.88
C LEU A 322 -14.09 -0.36 9.67
N ARG A 323 -14.62 -0.71 10.86
CA ARG A 323 -15.33 0.24 11.69
C ARG A 323 -14.45 1.34 12.27
N GLU A 324 -13.23 1.02 12.70
CA GLU A 324 -12.28 2.04 13.16
C GLU A 324 -11.91 3.01 12.01
N LEU A 325 -11.74 2.51 10.79
CA LEU A 325 -11.47 3.33 9.61
C LEU A 325 -12.70 4.17 9.22
N GLN A 326 -13.89 3.58 9.21
CA GLN A 326 -15.14 4.33 8.95
C GLN A 326 -15.32 5.48 9.94
N MET A 327 -15.10 5.26 11.24
CA MET A 327 -15.18 6.32 12.24
C MET A 327 -14.19 7.46 12.00
N LEU A 328 -12.99 7.17 11.47
CA LEU A 328 -12.00 8.18 11.11
C LEU A 328 -12.41 8.96 9.85
N ASP A 329 -13.04 8.31 8.90
CA ASP A 329 -13.57 8.92 7.68
C ASP A 329 -14.74 9.87 8.01
N GLU A 330 -15.73 9.39 8.78
CA GLU A 330 -16.88 10.19 9.24
C GLU A 330 -16.47 11.39 10.10
N ALA A 331 -15.37 11.29 10.85
CA ALA A 331 -14.79 12.38 11.62
C ALA A 331 -14.02 13.40 10.75
N GLY A 332 -13.74 13.08 9.49
CA GLY A 332 -12.89 13.87 8.60
C GLY A 332 -11.39 13.79 8.93
N ASP A 333 -10.99 12.79 9.72
CA ASP A 333 -9.58 12.57 10.11
C ASP A 333 -8.78 11.83 9.03
N ALA A 334 -9.45 11.16 8.08
CA ALA A 334 -8.83 10.47 6.96
C ALA A 334 -9.74 10.52 5.72
N ASP A 335 -9.15 10.57 4.52
CA ASP A 335 -9.83 10.41 3.23
C ASP A 335 -9.74 8.93 2.83
N ILE A 336 -10.88 8.22 2.85
CA ILE A 336 -10.92 6.77 2.67
C ILE A 336 -11.81 6.40 1.49
N ARG A 337 -11.32 5.47 0.66
CA ARG A 337 -12.09 4.81 -0.38
C ARG A 337 -12.19 3.32 -0.10
N PHE A 338 -13.38 2.76 -0.22
CA PHE A 338 -13.65 1.35 -0.01
C PHE A 338 -13.77 0.62 -1.34
N ILE A 339 -13.13 -0.53 -1.47
CA ILE A 339 -13.11 -1.36 -2.65
C ILE A 339 -13.66 -2.73 -2.27
N GLY A 340 -14.90 -3.00 -2.65
CA GLY A 340 -15.56 -4.27 -2.42
C GLY A 340 -15.17 -5.31 -3.47
N MET A 341 -14.79 -6.50 -3.05
CA MET A 341 -14.51 -7.65 -3.91
C MET A 341 -15.38 -8.83 -3.51
N GLY A 342 -16.32 -9.19 -4.37
CA GLY A 342 -17.21 -10.31 -4.16
C GLY A 342 -17.05 -11.39 -5.23
N ARG A 343 -17.42 -12.62 -4.88
CA ARG A 343 -17.43 -13.72 -5.81
C ARG A 343 -18.87 -14.19 -6.07
N SER A 344 -19.28 -14.17 -7.32
CA SER A 344 -20.60 -14.70 -7.71
C SER A 344 -20.62 -16.22 -7.65
N ASP A 345 -21.83 -16.81 -7.63
CA ASP A 345 -22.03 -18.26 -7.70
C ASP A 345 -21.41 -18.90 -8.96
N SER A 346 -21.25 -18.12 -10.04
CA SER A 346 -20.54 -18.53 -11.25
C SER A 346 -19.02 -18.56 -11.08
N GLY A 347 -18.50 -18.08 -9.94
CA GLY A 347 -17.07 -17.98 -9.65
C GLY A 347 -16.38 -16.75 -10.24
N GLU A 348 -17.14 -15.83 -10.82
CA GLU A 348 -16.64 -14.56 -11.34
C GLU A 348 -16.50 -13.55 -10.21
N VAL A 349 -15.38 -12.80 -10.21
CA VAL A 349 -15.13 -11.77 -9.20
C VAL A 349 -15.70 -10.45 -9.71
N SER A 350 -16.61 -9.86 -8.93
CA SER A 350 -17.08 -8.49 -9.09
C SER A 350 -16.25 -7.57 -8.23
N VAL A 351 -16.02 -6.35 -8.70
CA VAL A 351 -15.27 -5.32 -7.98
C VAL A 351 -16.02 -4.00 -8.08
N GLN A 352 -16.12 -3.29 -6.96
CA GLN A 352 -16.81 -2.01 -6.85
C GLN A 352 -15.97 -1.07 -5.99
N ASP A 353 -15.82 0.20 -6.37
CA ASP A 353 -15.22 1.25 -5.52
C ASP A 353 -16.27 2.30 -5.13
N VAL A 354 -16.29 2.65 -3.85
CA VAL A 354 -17.24 3.61 -3.24
C VAL A 354 -16.57 4.48 -2.20
N ASP A 355 -17.17 5.65 -1.95
CA ASP A 355 -16.71 6.56 -0.90
C ASP A 355 -17.30 6.22 0.46
N ASP A 356 -18.48 5.60 0.53
CA ASP A 356 -19.13 5.15 1.77
C ASP A 356 -19.20 3.61 1.79
N ILE A 357 -18.77 3.00 2.90
CA ILE A 357 -18.81 1.55 3.08
C ILE A 357 -20.23 1.00 2.99
N ASN A 358 -21.24 1.79 3.35
CA ASN A 358 -22.64 1.40 3.30
C ASN A 358 -23.17 1.25 1.86
N ASP A 359 -22.47 1.77 0.87
CA ASP A 359 -22.81 1.65 -0.56
C ASP A 359 -22.19 0.40 -1.22
N LEU A 360 -21.47 -0.42 -0.46
CA LEU A 360 -20.92 -1.68 -0.96
C LEU A 360 -21.99 -2.77 -1.04
N ASP A 361 -22.25 -3.26 -2.27
CA ASP A 361 -23.23 -4.32 -2.53
C ASP A 361 -22.76 -5.74 -2.14
N VAL A 362 -21.47 -5.90 -1.83
CA VAL A 362 -20.86 -7.24 -1.70
C VAL A 362 -19.96 -7.31 -0.47
N ILE A 363 -20.56 -7.65 0.69
CA ILE A 363 -19.79 -7.96 1.90
C ILE A 363 -20.45 -9.14 2.65
N THR A 364 -20.42 -10.35 2.05
CA THR A 364 -20.98 -11.55 2.70
C THR A 364 -20.28 -11.91 4.01
N ALA A 365 -18.97 -11.65 4.13
CA ALA A 365 -18.24 -11.85 5.38
C ALA A 365 -18.67 -10.87 6.48
N LEU A 366 -18.93 -9.61 6.14
CA LEU A 366 -19.47 -8.59 7.05
C LEU A 366 -20.91 -8.94 7.49
N GLU A 367 -21.76 -9.36 6.56
CA GLU A 367 -23.13 -9.80 6.87
C GLU A 367 -23.12 -10.97 7.87
N ALA A 368 -22.25 -11.95 7.67
CA ALA A 368 -22.12 -13.10 8.58
C ALA A 368 -21.70 -12.70 10.01
N GLU A 369 -20.77 -11.73 10.17
CA GLU A 369 -20.38 -11.22 11.48
C GLU A 369 -21.48 -10.38 12.14
N ILE A 370 -22.20 -9.57 11.37
CA ILE A 370 -23.37 -8.81 11.84
C ILE A 370 -24.47 -9.77 12.27
N GLU A 371 -24.79 -10.78 11.49
CA GLU A 371 -25.76 -11.81 11.84
C GLU A 371 -25.35 -12.60 13.09
N GLN A 372 -24.08 -12.93 13.24
CA GLN A 372 -23.56 -13.57 14.43
C GLN A 372 -23.75 -12.69 15.66
N SER A 373 -23.41 -11.40 15.56
CA SER A 373 -23.60 -10.42 16.64
C SER A 373 -25.08 -10.26 17.00
N ALA A 374 -25.95 -10.19 15.99
CA ALA A 374 -27.39 -10.11 16.19
C ALA A 374 -27.97 -11.38 16.82
N ARG A 375 -27.47 -12.57 16.47
CA ARG A 375 -27.87 -13.85 17.13
C ARG A 375 -27.44 -13.89 18.58
N TYR A 376 -26.22 -13.43 18.89
CA TYR A 376 -25.73 -13.38 20.27
C TYR A 376 -26.57 -12.44 21.17
N LEU A 377 -27.00 -11.30 20.63
CA LEU A 377 -27.81 -10.32 21.35
C LEU A 377 -29.28 -10.78 21.55
N ARG A 378 -29.76 -11.74 20.75
CA ARG A 378 -31.13 -12.28 20.81
C ARG A 378 -31.25 -13.54 21.70
N GLY A 379 -30.14 -14.22 21.96
CA GLY A 379 -30.10 -15.48 22.73
C GLY A 379 -29.86 -15.32 24.18
#